data_25ba8df223c67ea115cf579ad1dcd6c3
#
_entry.id   25ba8df223c67ea115cf579ad1dcd6c3
#
_cell.length_a   1.000
_cell.length_b   1.000
_cell.length_c   1.000
_cell.angle_alpha   90.00
_cell.angle_beta   90.00
_cell.angle_gamma   90.00
#
_symmetry.space_group_name_H-M   'P 1'
#
loop_
_entity.id
_entity.type
_entity.pdbx_description
1 polymer ?
#
loop_
_entity_poly.entity_id
_entity_poly.type
_entity_poly.pdbx_seq_one_letter_code
_entity_poly.pdbx_strand_id
1 'polypeptide(L)'
;MIKILRKLATAMLPVLLCGTLLAGCEEDYKYAKVDDLFQPRFVLEKPEVKANSVTLVWYKVNDAASYTVELYRDQYHTDLFMNLETTDPYVFIDDIPYGTTFYIRVRSNAARTENNSQWSYVSASTEARPEYAKLVEDVSKTEVTESSAVIRWKKDNKQNPVDSISIMPMMDTTLSGVSRYLTIEEMMQGYAEVDGLTKNTLYAVNLYDTSKPRKYDKPYNQVTFRTAGPSAMSIQVGLD
;
A
#
# COMPACT_ATOMS: atom_id res chain seq x y z
N MET A 1 -21.81 -2.91 97.00
CA MET A 1 -22.37 -3.45 95.67
C MET A 1 -22.14 -2.50 94.46
N ILE A 2 -22.08 -1.19 94.60
CA ILE A 2 -21.93 -0.23 93.48
C ILE A 2 -20.52 -0.15 92.87
N LYS A 3 -19.45 -0.46 93.62
CA LYS A 3 -18.05 -0.42 93.14
C LYS A 3 -17.67 -1.58 92.21
N ILE A 4 -18.33 -2.71 92.24
CA ILE A 4 -18.04 -3.90 91.45
C ILE A 4 -18.69 -3.75 90.03
N LEU A 5 -19.88 -3.12 89.95
CA LEU A 5 -20.55 -2.87 88.70
C LEU A 5 -19.82 -1.83 87.81
N ARG A 6 -19.12 -0.85 88.46
CA ARG A 6 -18.34 0.14 87.68
C ARG A 6 -17.07 -0.42 87.02
N LYS A 7 -16.46 -1.45 87.63
CA LYS A 7 -15.28 -2.12 87.10
C LYS A 7 -15.59 -3.10 85.97
N LEU A 8 -16.80 -3.66 85.97
CA LEU A 8 -17.25 -4.52 84.84
C LEU A 8 -17.68 -3.73 83.58
N ALA A 9 -18.24 -2.55 83.76
CA ALA A 9 -18.63 -1.68 82.64
C ALA A 9 -17.41 -1.10 81.91
N THR A 10 -16.28 -0.87 82.62
CA THR A 10 -15.05 -0.30 81.95
C THR A 10 -14.22 -1.36 81.29
N ALA A 11 -14.36 -2.64 81.57
CA ALA A 11 -13.61 -3.73 80.91
C ALA A 11 -14.31 -4.25 79.61
N MET A 12 -15.63 -4.07 79.49
CA MET A 12 -16.38 -4.49 78.29
C MET A 12 -16.34 -3.49 77.14
N LEU A 13 -16.06 -2.22 77.43
CA LEU A 13 -16.07 -1.17 76.37
C LEU A 13 -14.95 -1.33 75.34
N PRO A 14 -13.68 -1.71 75.69
CA PRO A 14 -12.62 -1.92 74.73
C PRO A 14 -12.81 -3.18 73.88
N VAL A 15 -13.52 -4.21 74.37
CA VAL A 15 -13.77 -5.43 73.61
C VAL A 15 -14.87 -5.21 72.51
N LEU A 16 -15.85 -4.35 72.79
CA LEU A 16 -16.88 -4.03 71.77
C LEU A 16 -16.34 -3.10 70.69
N LEU A 17 -15.33 -2.27 70.99
CA LEU A 17 -14.73 -1.37 69.99
C LEU A 17 -13.72 -2.08 69.07
N CYS A 18 -13.11 -3.17 69.51
CA CYS A 18 -12.22 -3.99 68.69
C CYS A 18 -12.99 -4.94 67.73
N GLY A 19 -14.21 -5.33 68.10
CA GLY A 19 -15.03 -6.21 67.28
C GLY A 19 -15.61 -5.57 66.03
N THR A 20 -15.74 -4.23 65.96
CA THR A 20 -16.26 -3.51 64.80
C THR A 20 -15.18 -3.09 63.81
N LEU A 21 -13.89 -3.25 64.15
CA LEU A 21 -12.77 -2.95 63.25
C LEU A 21 -12.32 -4.17 62.42
N LEU A 22 -12.94 -5.34 62.60
CA LEU A 22 -12.68 -6.54 61.81
C LEU A 22 -13.77 -6.85 60.80
N ALA A 23 -14.74 -5.92 60.56
CA ALA A 23 -15.48 -5.89 59.33
C ALA A 23 -14.50 -5.38 58.28
N GLY A 24 -13.55 -6.27 57.89
CA GLY A 24 -12.67 -6.04 56.77
C GLY A 24 -13.50 -5.63 55.57
N CYS A 25 -13.13 -4.58 54.94
CA CYS A 25 -13.48 -4.36 53.57
C CYS A 25 -13.14 -5.63 52.81
N GLU A 26 -14.08 -6.55 52.61
CA GLU A 26 -14.08 -7.33 51.37
C GLU A 26 -14.25 -6.32 50.27
N GLU A 27 -13.15 -5.64 49.89
CA GLU A 27 -13.06 -5.11 48.57
C GLU A 27 -13.19 -6.34 47.66
N ASP A 28 -14.40 -6.55 47.14
CA ASP A 28 -14.60 -7.32 45.96
C ASP A 28 -13.67 -6.68 44.90
N TYR A 29 -12.43 -7.10 44.83
CA TYR A 29 -11.59 -6.95 43.67
C TYR A 29 -12.32 -7.74 42.58
N LYS A 30 -13.32 -7.12 41.96
CA LYS A 30 -13.77 -7.50 40.66
C LYS A 30 -12.55 -7.26 39.77
N TYR A 31 -11.75 -8.32 39.62
CA TYR A 31 -10.83 -8.37 38.47
C TYR A 31 -11.71 -8.06 37.29
N ALA A 32 -11.56 -6.84 36.75
CA ALA A 32 -12.19 -6.53 35.49
C ALA A 32 -11.76 -7.64 34.56
N LYS A 33 -12.69 -8.48 34.14
CA LYS A 33 -12.44 -9.42 33.08
C LYS A 33 -11.93 -8.58 31.95
N VAL A 34 -10.65 -8.67 31.65
CA VAL A 34 -10.08 -8.08 30.45
C VAL A 34 -10.59 -8.97 29.32
N ASP A 35 -11.80 -8.68 28.85
CA ASP A 35 -12.39 -9.41 27.72
C ASP A 35 -11.73 -8.98 26.41
N ASP A 36 -10.96 -7.88 26.40
CA ASP A 36 -10.25 -7.36 25.24
C ASP A 36 -9.02 -8.20 24.91
N LEU A 37 -8.81 -8.44 23.63
CA LEU A 37 -7.59 -9.10 23.16
C LEU A 37 -6.35 -8.22 23.42
N PHE A 38 -5.20 -8.88 23.61
CA PHE A 38 -3.93 -8.17 23.60
C PHE A 38 -3.65 -7.54 22.24
N GLN A 39 -3.10 -6.32 22.26
CA GLN A 39 -2.62 -5.68 21.03
C GLN A 39 -1.45 -6.46 20.43
N PRO A 40 -1.33 -6.56 19.11
CA PRO A 40 -0.21 -7.21 18.44
C PRO A 40 1.11 -6.57 18.82
N ARG A 41 2.10 -7.39 19.19
CA ARG A 41 3.46 -6.92 19.45
C ARG A 41 4.34 -7.29 18.28
N PHE A 42 4.93 -6.31 17.61
CA PHE A 42 5.83 -6.55 16.48
C PHE A 42 7.06 -7.32 16.90
N VAL A 43 7.51 -8.26 16.05
CA VAL A 43 8.72 -9.05 16.25
C VAL A 43 9.96 -8.18 16.05
N LEU A 44 9.91 -7.29 15.05
CA LEU A 44 10.98 -6.34 14.75
C LEU A 44 10.50 -4.92 15.07
N GLU A 45 11.39 -4.07 15.58
CA GLU A 45 11.10 -2.67 15.83
C GLU A 45 10.74 -1.89 14.57
N LYS A 46 11.27 -2.33 13.43
CA LYS A 46 10.97 -1.76 12.11
C LYS A 46 10.54 -2.87 11.16
N PRO A 47 9.54 -2.61 10.31
CA PRO A 47 9.15 -3.52 9.24
C PRO A 47 10.31 -3.80 8.29
N GLU A 48 10.32 -4.98 7.71
CA GLU A 48 11.22 -5.29 6.61
C GLU A 48 10.71 -4.61 5.33
N VAL A 49 11.58 -3.83 4.70
CA VAL A 49 11.27 -3.13 3.45
C VAL A 49 12.21 -3.64 2.36
N LYS A 50 11.63 -3.94 1.21
CA LYS A 50 12.39 -4.32 0.01
C LYS A 50 11.73 -3.69 -1.21
N ALA A 51 12.45 -2.78 -1.86
CA ALA A 51 11.93 -2.01 -2.99
C ALA A 51 10.61 -1.28 -2.61
N ASN A 52 9.50 -1.64 -3.22
CA ASN A 52 8.16 -1.11 -2.95
C ASN A 52 7.25 -2.14 -2.25
N SER A 53 7.83 -3.02 -1.45
CA SER A 53 7.10 -3.95 -0.59
C SER A 53 7.45 -3.78 0.88
N VAL A 54 6.52 -4.15 1.75
CA VAL A 54 6.66 -4.09 3.21
C VAL A 54 6.21 -5.42 3.81
N THR A 55 7.03 -6.00 4.68
CA THR A 55 6.67 -7.17 5.47
C THR A 55 6.54 -6.77 6.93
N LEU A 56 5.41 -7.08 7.52
CA LEU A 56 5.11 -6.91 8.93
C LEU A 56 4.97 -8.28 9.58
N VAL A 57 5.60 -8.48 10.73
CA VAL A 57 5.50 -9.71 11.53
C VAL A 57 5.26 -9.33 12.98
N TRP A 58 4.30 -9.99 13.61
CA TRP A 58 3.99 -9.82 15.04
C TRP A 58 3.83 -11.16 15.74
N TYR A 59 3.87 -11.15 17.05
CA TYR A 59 3.59 -12.35 17.82
C TYR A 59 2.11 -12.69 17.75
N LYS A 60 1.80 -13.98 17.54
CA LYS A 60 0.43 -14.46 17.55
C LYS A 60 -0.26 -14.12 18.86
N VAL A 61 -1.44 -13.51 18.76
CA VAL A 61 -2.30 -13.21 19.90
C VAL A 61 -3.28 -14.37 20.09
N ASN A 62 -3.33 -14.92 21.30
CA ASN A 62 -4.29 -16.00 21.62
C ASN A 62 -5.72 -15.47 21.47
N ASP A 63 -6.61 -16.33 21.01
CA ASP A 63 -8.05 -16.05 20.81
C ASP A 63 -8.35 -14.95 19.77
N ALA A 64 -7.34 -14.44 19.05
CA ALA A 64 -7.58 -13.59 17.91
C ALA A 64 -8.16 -14.40 16.74
N ALA A 65 -9.30 -13.96 16.21
CA ALA A 65 -9.94 -14.55 15.03
C ALA A 65 -9.22 -14.10 13.74
N SER A 66 -8.79 -12.83 13.70
CA SER A 66 -8.04 -12.23 12.59
C SER A 66 -7.28 -11.00 13.07
N TYR A 67 -6.59 -10.34 12.16
CA TYR A 67 -5.92 -9.06 12.38
C TYR A 67 -6.34 -8.07 11.30
N THR A 68 -6.60 -6.84 11.69
CA THR A 68 -6.78 -5.71 10.76
C THR A 68 -5.48 -4.96 10.64
N VAL A 69 -5.02 -4.71 9.42
CA VAL A 69 -3.83 -3.93 9.09
C VAL A 69 -4.24 -2.76 8.22
N GLU A 70 -3.95 -1.55 8.65
CA GLU A 70 -4.26 -0.34 7.92
C GLU A 70 -2.99 0.47 7.65
N LEU A 71 -2.83 0.92 6.41
CA LEU A 71 -1.74 1.77 5.96
C LEU A 71 -2.28 3.16 5.65
N TYR A 72 -1.64 4.17 6.19
CA TYR A 72 -1.98 5.58 5.98
C TYR A 72 -0.80 6.33 5.38
N ARG A 73 -1.08 7.39 4.57
CA ARG A 73 -0.05 8.27 4.02
C ARG A 73 0.36 9.39 4.97
N ASP A 74 -0.37 9.57 6.06
CA ASP A 74 -0.14 10.60 7.07
C ASP A 74 -0.05 10.02 8.49
N GLN A 75 0.72 10.71 9.34
CA GLN A 75 0.95 10.29 10.74
C GLN A 75 -0.27 10.40 11.64
N TYR A 76 -1.30 11.12 11.22
CA TYR A 76 -2.54 11.32 11.98
C TYR A 76 -3.58 10.24 11.66
N HIS A 77 -3.27 9.31 10.72
CA HIS A 77 -4.13 8.23 10.28
C HIS A 77 -5.46 8.74 9.70
N THR A 78 -5.42 9.80 8.88
CA THR A 78 -6.58 10.40 8.20
C THR A 78 -6.66 10.05 6.72
N ASP A 79 -5.51 9.86 6.04
CA ASP A 79 -5.43 9.47 4.62
C ASP A 79 -5.18 7.96 4.49
N LEU A 80 -6.26 7.18 4.56
CA LEU A 80 -6.20 5.72 4.43
C LEU A 80 -5.82 5.33 3.01
N PHE A 81 -4.67 4.67 2.87
CA PHE A 81 -4.21 4.13 1.60
C PHE A 81 -4.72 2.71 1.34
N MET A 82 -4.66 1.85 2.36
CA MET A 82 -5.00 0.42 2.24
C MET A 82 -5.50 -0.13 3.57
N ASN A 83 -6.51 -1.00 3.49
CA ASN A 83 -7.00 -1.80 4.62
C ASN A 83 -6.95 -3.28 4.23
N LEU A 84 -6.36 -4.10 5.08
CA LEU A 84 -6.18 -5.54 4.90
C LEU A 84 -6.66 -6.30 6.13
N GLU A 85 -7.12 -7.51 5.92
CA GLU A 85 -7.41 -8.47 6.98
C GLU A 85 -6.63 -9.76 6.74
N THR A 86 -6.04 -10.31 7.80
CA THR A 86 -5.30 -11.58 7.75
C THR A 86 -5.57 -12.41 8.99
N THR A 87 -5.53 -13.73 8.87
CA THR A 87 -5.56 -14.66 10.00
C THR A 87 -4.16 -15.03 10.50
N ASP A 88 -3.15 -14.74 9.69
CA ASP A 88 -1.76 -15.01 10.01
C ASP A 88 -1.14 -13.87 10.83
N PRO A 89 -0.15 -14.14 11.70
CA PRO A 89 0.55 -13.13 12.48
C PRO A 89 1.61 -12.38 11.65
N TYR A 90 1.41 -12.26 10.37
CA TYR A 90 2.22 -11.50 9.44
C TYR A 90 1.40 -11.04 8.24
N VAL A 91 1.93 -10.05 7.53
CA VAL A 91 1.42 -9.62 6.23
C VAL A 91 2.59 -9.20 5.33
N PHE A 92 2.52 -9.61 4.07
CA PHE A 92 3.37 -9.12 2.99
C PHE A 92 2.53 -8.22 2.09
N ILE A 93 2.96 -6.96 1.95
CA ILE A 93 2.28 -5.95 1.16
C ILE A 93 3.22 -5.57 0.02
N ASP A 94 2.83 -5.88 -1.19
CA ASP A 94 3.62 -5.65 -2.40
C ASP A 94 2.98 -4.57 -3.28
N ASP A 95 3.76 -4.05 -4.22
CA ASP A 95 3.33 -3.08 -5.24
C ASP A 95 2.64 -1.85 -4.65
N ILE A 96 3.27 -1.24 -3.66
CA ILE A 96 2.87 0.06 -3.11
C ILE A 96 3.79 1.18 -3.65
N PRO A 97 3.41 2.47 -3.55
CA PRO A 97 4.22 3.58 -4.05
C PRO A 97 5.65 3.57 -3.54
N TYR A 98 6.62 3.79 -4.44
CA TYR A 98 8.02 4.00 -4.10
C TYR A 98 8.26 5.34 -3.38
N GLY A 99 9.31 5.41 -2.57
CA GLY A 99 9.73 6.64 -1.89
C GLY A 99 8.66 7.24 -0.98
N THR A 100 7.77 6.41 -0.46
CA THR A 100 6.62 6.83 0.33
C THR A 100 6.73 6.26 1.74
N THR A 101 6.51 7.12 2.74
CA THR A 101 6.38 6.69 4.13
C THR A 101 4.93 6.35 4.42
N PHE A 102 4.70 5.14 4.92
CA PHE A 102 3.41 4.68 5.41
C PHE A 102 3.41 4.61 6.93
N TYR A 103 2.33 5.08 7.53
CA TYR A 103 2.03 4.95 8.95
C TYR A 103 1.03 3.81 9.08
N ILE A 104 1.44 2.77 9.79
CA ILE A 104 0.77 1.48 9.77
C ILE A 104 0.27 1.18 11.17
N ARG A 105 -0.96 0.69 11.25
CA ARG A 105 -1.49 0.19 12.51
C ARG A 105 -2.08 -1.21 12.34
N VAL A 106 -1.93 -2.00 13.40
CA VAL A 106 -2.40 -3.39 13.43
C VAL A 106 -3.19 -3.60 14.72
N ARG A 107 -4.31 -4.30 14.65
CA ARG A 107 -5.06 -4.76 15.84
C ARG A 107 -5.47 -6.22 15.69
N SER A 108 -5.65 -6.87 16.82
CA SER A 108 -6.27 -8.21 16.90
C SER A 108 -7.78 -8.08 16.91
N ASN A 109 -8.46 -8.87 16.10
CA ASN A 109 -9.91 -8.93 16.04
C ASN A 109 -10.41 -10.15 16.81
N ALA A 110 -11.32 -9.94 17.75
CA ALA A 110 -12.03 -10.98 18.48
C ALA A 110 -13.24 -11.47 17.66
N ALA A 111 -13.81 -12.61 18.07
CA ALA A 111 -15.09 -13.07 17.52
C ALA A 111 -16.24 -12.07 17.79
N ARG A 112 -16.13 -11.29 18.86
CA ARG A 112 -16.99 -10.14 19.16
C ARG A 112 -16.18 -8.86 19.02
N THR A 113 -16.64 -7.93 18.20
CA THR A 113 -15.91 -6.71 17.85
C THR A 113 -15.66 -5.76 19.03
N GLU A 114 -16.50 -5.81 20.06
CA GLU A 114 -16.32 -5.06 21.30
C GLU A 114 -15.06 -5.47 22.07
N ASN A 115 -14.56 -6.70 21.85
CA ASN A 115 -13.38 -7.26 22.50
C ASN A 115 -12.11 -7.15 21.63
N ASN A 116 -12.15 -6.38 20.55
CA ASN A 116 -10.98 -6.13 19.72
C ASN A 116 -9.88 -5.41 20.53
N SER A 117 -8.63 -5.72 20.21
CA SER A 117 -7.51 -5.08 20.88
C SER A 117 -7.40 -3.58 20.56
N GLN A 118 -6.61 -2.88 21.36
CA GLN A 118 -6.06 -1.59 20.98
C GLN A 118 -5.11 -1.74 19.77
N TRP A 119 -4.83 -0.62 19.10
CA TRP A 119 -3.95 -0.58 17.94
C TRP A 119 -2.47 -0.56 18.33
N SER A 120 -1.65 -1.32 17.62
CA SER A 120 -0.20 -1.18 17.61
C SER A 120 0.24 -0.41 16.37
N TYR A 121 1.25 0.45 16.53
CA TYR A 121 1.66 1.41 15.50
C TYR A 121 3.10 1.19 15.09
N VAL A 122 3.39 1.34 13.80
CA VAL A 122 4.73 1.31 13.22
C VAL A 122 4.73 2.14 11.94
N SER A 123 5.89 2.55 11.48
CA SER A 123 6.04 3.20 10.18
C SER A 123 7.07 2.48 9.31
N ALA A 124 6.87 2.53 8.01
CA ALA A 124 7.79 2.00 7.01
C ALA A 124 7.91 2.97 5.84
N SER A 125 9.12 3.16 5.33
CA SER A 125 9.37 3.95 4.12
C SER A 125 9.86 3.03 3.03
N THR A 126 9.13 2.98 1.92
CA THR A 126 9.57 2.24 0.73
C THR A 126 10.83 2.86 0.15
N GLU A 127 11.63 2.05 -0.53
CA GLU A 127 12.86 2.54 -1.17
C GLU A 127 12.57 3.55 -2.28
N ALA A 128 13.57 4.32 -2.67
CA ALA A 128 13.48 5.17 -3.84
C ALA A 128 13.26 4.30 -5.09
N ARG A 129 12.50 4.84 -6.05
CA ARG A 129 12.27 4.13 -7.31
C ARG A 129 13.61 3.86 -8.00
N PRO A 130 13.88 2.60 -8.40
CA PRO A 130 15.08 2.29 -9.17
C PRO A 130 15.02 2.94 -10.55
N GLU A 131 16.18 3.16 -11.17
CA GLU A 131 16.22 3.50 -12.60
C GLU A 131 15.66 2.33 -13.40
N TYR A 132 14.73 2.65 -14.31
CA TYR A 132 14.18 1.64 -15.21
C TYR A 132 15.19 1.24 -16.29
N ALA A 133 15.11 -0.01 -16.71
CA ALA A 133 15.87 -0.46 -17.87
C ALA A 133 15.49 0.38 -19.09
N LYS A 134 16.49 0.95 -19.74
CA LYS A 134 16.33 1.79 -20.97
C LYS A 134 16.16 0.88 -22.19
N LEU A 135 15.02 0.25 -22.31
CA LEU A 135 14.68 -0.62 -23.44
C LEU A 135 14.02 0.12 -24.58
N VAL A 136 13.08 1.01 -24.30
CA VAL A 136 12.36 1.75 -25.32
C VAL A 136 13.32 2.76 -25.96
N GLU A 137 13.45 2.69 -27.29
CA GLU A 137 14.26 3.60 -28.09
C GLU A 137 13.48 4.85 -28.41
N ASP A 138 14.18 5.96 -28.66
CA ASP A 138 13.55 7.20 -29.11
C ASP A 138 12.86 6.99 -30.46
N VAL A 139 11.62 7.45 -30.58
CA VAL A 139 10.82 7.27 -31.79
C VAL A 139 11.34 8.20 -32.87
N SER A 140 11.77 7.60 -34.03
CA SER A 140 12.27 8.37 -35.16
C SER A 140 11.16 9.13 -35.84
N LYS A 141 11.42 10.39 -36.16
CA LYS A 141 10.45 11.23 -36.91
C LYS A 141 10.12 10.65 -38.28
N THR A 142 11.01 9.86 -38.89
CA THR A 142 10.78 9.23 -40.20
C THR A 142 9.89 7.99 -40.11
N GLU A 143 9.64 7.52 -38.91
CA GLU A 143 8.79 6.36 -38.61
C GLU A 143 7.46 6.75 -37.96
N VAL A 144 7.11 8.05 -38.03
CA VAL A 144 5.86 8.60 -37.49
C VAL A 144 5.07 9.23 -38.62
N THR A 145 3.79 8.85 -38.71
CA THR A 145 2.81 9.44 -39.65
C THR A 145 1.78 10.29 -38.89
N GLU A 146 0.72 10.71 -39.57
CA GLU A 146 -0.42 11.39 -38.94
C GLU A 146 -1.21 10.45 -38.01
N SER A 147 -1.19 9.12 -38.25
CA SER A 147 -2.04 8.14 -37.59
C SER A 147 -1.33 6.88 -37.14
N SER A 148 -0.02 6.75 -37.37
CA SER A 148 0.77 5.58 -36.94
C SER A 148 2.17 5.96 -36.48
N ALA A 149 2.82 5.02 -35.77
CA ALA A 149 4.23 5.11 -35.41
C ALA A 149 4.85 3.72 -35.29
N VAL A 150 6.15 3.60 -35.63
CA VAL A 150 6.93 2.40 -35.32
C VAL A 150 7.67 2.59 -34.01
N ILE A 151 7.41 1.72 -33.08
CA ILE A 151 8.03 1.72 -31.75
C ILE A 151 9.06 0.62 -31.70
N ARG A 152 10.30 0.98 -31.36
CA ARG A 152 11.44 0.04 -31.26
C ARG A 152 11.90 -0.12 -29.83
N TRP A 153 12.43 -1.28 -29.52
CA TRP A 153 13.04 -1.55 -28.21
C TRP A 153 14.22 -2.51 -28.33
N LYS A 154 15.14 -2.38 -27.37
CA LYS A 154 16.26 -3.30 -27.22
C LYS A 154 15.74 -4.64 -26.72
N LYS A 155 16.10 -5.71 -27.39
CA LYS A 155 15.74 -7.06 -26.98
C LYS A 155 16.69 -7.53 -25.87
N ASP A 156 16.12 -7.79 -24.71
CA ASP A 156 16.81 -8.49 -23.62
C ASP A 156 15.94 -9.67 -23.18
N ASN A 157 16.02 -10.74 -23.96
CA ASN A 157 15.06 -11.84 -23.98
C ASN A 157 15.03 -12.68 -22.69
N LYS A 158 15.93 -12.43 -21.73
CA LYS A 158 16.00 -13.23 -20.49
C LYS A 158 15.73 -12.43 -19.22
N GLN A 159 16.09 -11.17 -19.20
CA GLN A 159 15.99 -10.35 -17.99
C GLN A 159 14.81 -9.38 -18.03
N ASN A 160 14.49 -8.89 -19.23
CA ASN A 160 13.48 -7.85 -19.43
C ASN A 160 12.55 -8.24 -20.60
N PRO A 161 11.66 -9.23 -20.41
CA PRO A 161 10.67 -9.57 -21.43
C PRO A 161 9.69 -8.42 -21.65
N VAL A 162 9.27 -8.25 -22.88
CA VAL A 162 8.24 -7.27 -23.29
C VAL A 162 7.14 -8.03 -24.01
N ASP A 163 5.92 -7.96 -23.51
CA ASP A 163 4.76 -8.64 -24.06
C ASP A 163 3.58 -7.73 -24.40
N SER A 164 3.61 -6.49 -23.93
CA SER A 164 2.55 -5.54 -24.24
C SER A 164 3.07 -4.11 -24.38
N ILE A 165 2.31 -3.31 -25.14
CA ILE A 165 2.57 -1.92 -25.43
C ILE A 165 1.35 -1.07 -25.09
N SER A 166 1.60 0.11 -24.54
CA SER A 166 0.58 1.14 -24.31
C SER A 166 1.09 2.49 -24.81
N ILE A 167 0.31 3.12 -25.67
CA ILE A 167 0.57 4.45 -26.24
C ILE A 167 -0.59 5.34 -25.83
N MET A 168 -0.34 6.31 -24.96
CA MET A 168 -1.38 7.15 -24.37
C MET A 168 -1.15 8.62 -24.68
N PRO A 169 -2.20 9.37 -25.07
CA PRO A 169 -2.10 10.82 -25.27
C PRO A 169 -1.77 11.49 -23.93
N MET A 170 -0.85 12.46 -23.95
CA MET A 170 -0.37 13.11 -22.74
C MET A 170 -1.15 14.35 -22.32
N MET A 171 -1.69 15.08 -23.31
CA MET A 171 -2.25 16.43 -23.10
C MET A 171 -3.78 16.45 -23.18
N ASP A 172 -4.38 15.48 -23.83
CA ASP A 172 -5.82 15.43 -24.06
C ASP A 172 -6.40 14.10 -23.57
N THR A 173 -7.07 14.15 -22.44
CA THR A 173 -7.69 12.97 -21.81
C THR A 173 -8.97 12.50 -22.51
N THR A 174 -9.48 13.26 -23.49
CA THR A 174 -10.64 12.87 -24.27
C THR A 174 -10.29 11.93 -25.43
N LEU A 175 -9.00 11.89 -25.81
CA LEU A 175 -8.50 11.00 -26.83
C LEU A 175 -8.21 9.62 -26.26
N SER A 176 -8.59 8.60 -27.02
CA SER A 176 -8.25 7.22 -26.67
C SER A 176 -6.81 6.90 -27.01
N GLY A 177 -6.12 6.19 -26.11
CA GLY A 177 -4.83 5.58 -26.40
C GLY A 177 -4.98 4.21 -27.03
N VAL A 178 -3.85 3.62 -27.43
CA VAL A 178 -3.76 2.25 -27.93
C VAL A 178 -3.01 1.41 -26.88
N SER A 179 -3.64 0.34 -26.43
CA SER A 179 -3.00 -0.63 -25.52
C SER A 179 -3.33 -2.03 -26.02
N ARG A 180 -2.29 -2.86 -26.22
CA ARG A 180 -2.46 -4.22 -26.72
C ARG A 180 -1.30 -5.13 -26.34
N TYR A 181 -1.52 -6.42 -26.40
CA TYR A 181 -0.46 -7.41 -26.40
C TYR A 181 0.32 -7.35 -27.71
N LEU A 182 1.60 -7.67 -27.62
CA LEU A 182 2.48 -7.84 -28.77
C LEU A 182 2.30 -9.25 -29.36
N THR A 183 2.43 -9.36 -30.67
CA THR A 183 2.53 -10.66 -31.33
C THR A 183 3.89 -11.29 -31.05
N ILE A 184 4.00 -12.59 -31.22
CA ILE A 184 5.27 -13.31 -31.09
C ILE A 184 6.30 -12.74 -32.08
N GLU A 185 5.87 -12.37 -33.27
CA GLU A 185 6.74 -11.80 -34.31
C GLU A 185 7.31 -10.45 -33.88
N GLU A 186 6.45 -9.53 -33.36
CA GLU A 186 6.87 -8.22 -32.86
C GLU A 186 7.86 -8.37 -31.69
N MET A 187 7.57 -9.29 -30.75
CA MET A 187 8.49 -9.59 -29.65
C MET A 187 9.85 -10.11 -30.16
N MET A 188 9.84 -10.95 -31.19
CA MET A 188 11.06 -11.47 -31.78
C MET A 188 11.82 -10.41 -32.60
N GLN A 189 11.12 -9.51 -33.27
CA GLN A 189 11.73 -8.45 -34.08
C GLN A 189 12.23 -7.28 -33.22
N GLY A 190 11.58 -7.00 -32.08
CA GLY A 190 11.90 -5.88 -31.18
C GLY A 190 11.35 -4.56 -31.68
N TYR A 191 10.29 -4.60 -32.46
CA TYR A 191 9.51 -3.41 -32.83
C TYR A 191 8.04 -3.76 -33.09
N ALA A 192 7.19 -2.76 -33.01
CA ALA A 192 5.78 -2.84 -33.34
C ALA A 192 5.33 -1.58 -34.12
N GLU A 193 4.53 -1.79 -35.12
CA GLU A 193 3.78 -0.71 -35.76
C GLU A 193 2.44 -0.54 -35.04
N VAL A 194 2.12 0.72 -34.70
CA VAL A 194 0.89 1.05 -33.96
C VAL A 194 0.12 2.10 -34.76
N ASP A 195 -1.09 1.73 -35.17
CA ASP A 195 -2.05 2.53 -35.87
C ASP A 195 -3.14 3.11 -34.99
N GLY A 196 -4.02 3.94 -35.57
CA GLY A 196 -5.17 4.50 -34.88
C GLY A 196 -4.84 5.69 -33.99
N LEU A 197 -3.69 6.31 -34.18
CA LEU A 197 -3.28 7.51 -33.48
C LEU A 197 -3.94 8.75 -34.04
N THR A 198 -4.11 9.77 -33.22
CA THR A 198 -4.63 11.08 -33.63
C THR A 198 -3.48 11.97 -34.07
N LYS A 199 -3.67 12.68 -35.22
CA LYS A 199 -2.67 13.60 -35.75
C LYS A 199 -2.32 14.73 -34.79
N ASN A 200 -1.10 15.24 -34.91
CA ASN A 200 -0.55 16.36 -34.13
C ASN A 200 -0.68 16.18 -32.61
N THR A 201 -0.69 14.96 -32.14
CA THR A 201 -0.89 14.61 -30.73
C THR A 201 0.40 14.09 -30.10
N LEU A 202 0.71 14.56 -28.87
CA LEU A 202 1.84 14.08 -28.10
C LEU A 202 1.43 12.80 -27.36
N TYR A 203 2.18 11.73 -27.58
CA TYR A 203 1.95 10.42 -26.98
C TYR A 203 3.11 10.01 -26.08
N ALA A 204 2.79 9.28 -25.03
CA ALA A 204 3.74 8.55 -24.19
C ALA A 204 3.68 7.05 -24.52
N VAL A 205 4.84 6.44 -24.72
CA VAL A 205 4.99 5.01 -24.98
C VAL A 205 5.46 4.32 -23.72
N ASN A 206 4.74 3.28 -23.33
CA ASN A 206 5.14 2.36 -22.25
C ASN A 206 5.14 0.93 -22.78
N LEU A 207 6.15 0.16 -22.39
CA LEU A 207 6.21 -1.28 -22.61
C LEU A 207 6.04 -1.99 -21.27
N TYR A 208 5.47 -3.19 -21.31
CA TYR A 208 5.19 -3.97 -20.10
C TYR A 208 5.58 -5.45 -20.26
N ASP A 209 5.85 -6.05 -19.11
CA ASP A 209 5.85 -7.50 -18.88
C ASP A 209 4.59 -7.81 -18.07
N THR A 210 3.54 -8.32 -18.72
CA THR A 210 2.26 -8.62 -18.05
C THR A 210 2.33 -9.84 -17.14
N SER A 211 3.42 -10.62 -17.19
CA SER A 211 3.67 -11.68 -16.21
C SER A 211 3.92 -11.10 -14.81
N LYS A 212 4.22 -9.80 -14.73
CA LYS A 212 4.45 -9.04 -13.50
C LYS A 212 3.57 -7.78 -13.49
N PRO A 213 2.24 -7.91 -13.37
CA PRO A 213 1.34 -6.77 -13.35
C PRO A 213 1.58 -5.94 -12.09
N ARG A 214 2.24 -4.78 -12.23
CA ARG A 214 2.55 -3.88 -11.13
C ARG A 214 2.01 -2.49 -11.41
N LYS A 215 1.25 -1.97 -10.45
CA LYS A 215 0.63 -0.66 -10.56
C LYS A 215 1.65 0.47 -10.41
N TYR A 216 2.58 0.31 -9.48
CA TYR A 216 3.56 1.35 -9.11
C TYR A 216 4.96 1.08 -9.63
N ASP A 217 5.20 -0.12 -10.16
CA ASP A 217 6.48 -0.52 -10.73
C ASP A 217 6.34 -0.71 -12.25
N LYS A 218 6.74 0.32 -13.00
CA LYS A 218 6.86 0.22 -14.47
C LYS A 218 8.25 -0.32 -14.76
N PRO A 219 8.37 -1.48 -15.41
CA PRO A 219 9.66 -2.14 -15.55
C PRO A 219 10.62 -1.44 -16.52
N TYR A 220 10.13 -0.53 -17.40
CA TYR A 220 10.93 0.06 -18.47
C TYR A 220 10.77 1.59 -18.55
N ASN A 221 11.75 2.24 -19.21
CA ASN A 221 11.69 3.67 -19.47
C ASN A 221 10.49 4.03 -20.34
N GLN A 222 10.05 5.27 -20.21
CA GLN A 222 9.01 5.87 -21.05
C GLN A 222 9.68 6.80 -22.08
N VAL A 223 9.22 6.77 -23.32
CA VAL A 223 9.58 7.75 -24.34
C VAL A 223 8.33 8.47 -24.85
N THR A 224 8.53 9.62 -25.45
CA THR A 224 7.43 10.42 -25.99
C THR A 224 7.69 10.75 -27.45
N PHE A 225 6.63 10.84 -28.24
CA PHE A 225 6.69 11.30 -29.61
C PHE A 225 5.42 12.09 -29.97
N ARG A 226 5.50 12.86 -31.04
CA ARG A 226 4.33 13.56 -31.58
C ARG A 226 4.05 13.04 -32.96
N THR A 227 2.79 12.66 -33.25
CA THR A 227 2.31 12.32 -34.57
C THR A 227 2.43 13.52 -35.52
N ALA A 228 2.60 13.26 -36.82
CA ALA A 228 2.69 14.31 -37.79
C ALA A 228 1.44 15.19 -37.80
N GLY A 229 1.62 16.46 -38.07
CA GLY A 229 0.53 17.38 -38.34
C GLY A 229 0.05 17.24 -39.80
N PRO A 230 -1.04 17.88 -40.15
CA PRO A 230 -1.45 17.92 -41.57
C PRO A 230 -0.32 18.49 -42.39
N SER A 231 0.02 17.80 -43.50
CA SER A 231 1.02 18.28 -44.45
C SER A 231 0.62 19.70 -44.91
N ALA A 232 1.52 20.66 -44.75
CA ALA A 232 1.29 21.99 -45.24
C ALA A 232 1.02 21.89 -46.75
N MET A 233 -0.20 22.25 -47.15
CA MET A 233 -0.54 22.36 -48.55
C MET A 233 0.38 23.45 -49.13
N SER A 234 1.32 23.08 -49.99
CA SER A 234 2.09 24.07 -50.76
C SER A 234 1.12 24.80 -51.69
N ILE A 235 0.71 25.99 -51.27
CA ILE A 235 -0.02 26.88 -52.21
C ILE A 235 1.03 27.35 -53.21
N GLN A 236 1.03 26.73 -54.39
CA GLN A 236 1.68 27.35 -55.56
C GLN A 236 0.83 28.57 -55.96
N VAL A 237 1.31 29.74 -55.58
CA VAL A 237 0.79 30.99 -56.13
C VAL A 237 1.34 31.04 -57.54
N GLY A 238 0.51 30.72 -58.54
CA GLY A 238 0.80 31.03 -59.91
C GLY A 238 0.78 32.55 -60.07
N LEU A 239 1.95 33.12 -60.27
CA LEU A 239 2.07 34.50 -60.77
C LEU A 239 1.92 34.41 -62.32
N ASP A 240 0.75 34.80 -62.81
CA ASP A 240 0.51 35.10 -64.21
C ASP A 240 1.02 36.51 -64.52
#